data_af133a6eb1e38cbde82d49351a6148e8
#
_entry.id   af133a6eb1e38cbde82d49351a6148e8
#
_cell.length_a   1.000
_cell.length_b   1.000
_cell.length_c   1.000
_cell.angle_alpha   90.00
_cell.angle_beta   90.00
_cell.angle_gamma   90.00
#
_symmetry.space_group_name_H-M   'P 1'
#
loop_
_entity.id
_entity.type
_entity.pdbx_description
1 polymer ?
#
loop_
_entity_poly.entity_id
_entity_poly.type
_entity_poly.pdbx_seq_one_letter_code
_entity_poly.pdbx_strand_id
1 'polypeptide(L)'
;DGIRDTSVTGVQTCALPIFGVIASTEGKKSREIVEYGIEALKAVWHRGAVDADGKTGDGAGIHVEIPKDFFIEKIEVTGHDYDNSEICVGMIFLPRNDYSSQERCKTIVESELTKNNFSIYGWRQVPVNPKILGEKAFQTMPEIIQVLFKPNDQNLLEKNLERKIYETRKKIENKAFELSLNNFYICSISSKSIIYKGLYLAESISDFYLDLKDKRFVSRYAIFHQRFSTNTAPSWSLAQPFRAIAHNGE
;
A
#
# COMPACT_ATOMS: atom_id res chain seq x y z
N ASP A 1 -1.29 13.88 -26.62
CA ASP A 1 -0.37 12.99 -27.35
C ASP A 1 0.29 12.08 -26.32
N GLY A 2 -0.17 10.82 -26.31
CA GLY A 2 0.36 9.82 -25.37
C GLY A 2 1.76 9.38 -25.79
N ILE A 3 2.65 9.20 -24.84
CA ILE A 3 3.98 8.66 -25.05
C ILE A 3 3.81 7.21 -25.52
N ARG A 4 4.06 6.96 -26.80
CA ARG A 4 4.24 5.60 -27.34
C ARG A 4 5.74 5.32 -27.40
N ASP A 5 6.27 4.66 -26.40
CA ASP A 5 7.57 4.01 -26.53
C ASP A 5 7.32 2.55 -26.93
N THR A 6 7.74 2.22 -28.15
CA THR A 6 7.57 0.88 -28.75
C THR A 6 8.64 -0.11 -28.27
N SER A 7 9.60 0.32 -27.47
CA SER A 7 10.68 -0.53 -26.95
C SER A 7 10.34 -1.19 -25.59
N VAL A 8 9.32 -0.69 -24.88
CA VAL A 8 8.86 -1.23 -23.61
C VAL A 8 7.52 -1.93 -23.85
N THR A 9 7.56 -3.24 -23.88
CA THR A 9 6.42 -4.11 -24.16
C THR A 9 5.29 -3.86 -23.17
N GLY A 10 4.17 -3.29 -23.65
CA GLY A 10 2.89 -3.35 -22.96
C GLY A 10 2.50 -2.19 -22.07
N VAL A 11 2.94 -0.95 -22.34
CA VAL A 11 2.35 0.23 -21.70
C VAL A 11 1.08 0.62 -22.45
N GLN A 12 -0.08 0.39 -21.85
CA GLN A 12 -1.34 0.91 -22.35
C GLN A 12 -1.76 2.12 -21.47
N THR A 13 -1.68 3.33 -22.02
CA THR A 13 -2.10 4.56 -21.37
C THR A 13 -3.48 4.98 -21.85
N CYS A 14 -4.37 5.31 -20.92
CA CYS A 14 -5.68 5.90 -21.22
C CYS A 14 -5.55 7.42 -21.44
N ALA A 15 -6.41 8.01 -22.26
CA ALA A 15 -6.27 9.37 -22.80
C ALA A 15 -6.30 10.53 -21.77
N LEU A 16 -6.65 10.26 -20.51
CA LEU A 16 -6.57 11.23 -19.40
C LEU A 16 -6.08 10.53 -18.11
N PRO A 17 -4.82 10.07 -18.09
CA PRO A 17 -4.38 9.23 -16.97
C PRO A 17 -4.13 10.06 -15.72
N ILE A 18 -4.97 9.89 -14.73
CA ILE A 18 -4.67 10.09 -13.32
C ILE A 18 -4.23 8.77 -12.67
N PHE A 19 -4.36 7.67 -13.40
CA PHE A 19 -3.90 6.33 -13.02
C PHE A 19 -3.34 5.60 -14.25
N GLY A 20 -2.56 4.56 -14.00
CA GLY A 20 -2.06 3.69 -15.05
C GLY A 20 -1.63 2.33 -14.52
N VAL A 21 -1.34 1.45 -15.46
CA VAL A 21 -0.86 0.09 -15.20
C VAL A 21 0.38 -0.16 -16.05
N ILE A 22 1.43 -0.65 -15.43
CA ILE A 22 2.59 -1.23 -16.10
C ILE A 22 2.65 -2.69 -15.73
N ALA A 23 2.81 -3.56 -16.71
CA ALA A 23 2.84 -5.00 -16.50
C ALA A 23 3.86 -5.69 -17.39
N SER A 24 4.47 -6.75 -16.88
CA SER A 24 5.33 -7.64 -17.63
C SER A 24 4.50 -8.48 -18.60
N THR A 25 4.76 -8.42 -19.89
CA THR A 25 4.11 -9.26 -20.90
C THR A 25 4.51 -10.73 -20.80
N GLU A 26 5.69 -11.00 -20.22
CA GLU A 26 6.18 -12.36 -19.99
C GLU A 26 5.76 -12.94 -18.63
N GLY A 27 5.05 -12.16 -17.80
CA GLY A 27 4.64 -12.58 -16.46
C GLY A 27 5.80 -12.74 -15.47
N LYS A 28 6.98 -12.18 -15.77
CA LYS A 28 8.16 -12.21 -14.90
C LYS A 28 8.17 -11.04 -13.93
N LYS A 29 8.52 -11.31 -12.67
CA LYS A 29 8.76 -10.26 -11.70
C LYS A 29 10.10 -9.57 -11.99
N SER A 30 10.11 -8.26 -12.02
CA SER A 30 11.35 -7.50 -12.14
C SER A 30 11.29 -6.19 -11.34
N ARG A 31 12.46 -5.66 -11.05
CA ARG A 31 12.64 -4.34 -10.44
C ARG A 31 12.22 -3.23 -11.40
N GLU A 32 12.49 -3.39 -12.67
CA GLU A 32 12.16 -2.44 -13.74
C GLU A 32 10.67 -2.10 -13.78
N ILE A 33 9.79 -3.10 -13.59
CA ILE A 33 8.32 -2.87 -13.55
C ILE A 33 7.95 -1.90 -12.44
N VAL A 34 8.56 -2.03 -11.26
CA VAL A 34 8.32 -1.11 -10.14
C VAL A 34 8.88 0.28 -10.44
N GLU A 35 10.07 0.37 -11.01
CA GLU A 35 10.72 1.62 -11.41
C GLU A 35 9.90 2.35 -12.48
N TYR A 36 9.48 1.66 -13.52
CA TYR A 36 8.59 2.23 -14.54
C TYR A 36 7.25 2.69 -13.96
N GLY A 37 6.69 1.95 -12.98
CA GLY A 37 5.49 2.39 -12.28
C GLY A 37 5.69 3.69 -11.51
N ILE A 38 6.82 3.84 -10.84
CA ILE A 38 7.20 5.07 -10.13
C ILE A 38 7.46 6.21 -11.11
N GLU A 39 8.19 5.96 -12.20
CA GLU A 39 8.47 6.96 -13.23
C GLU A 39 7.20 7.42 -13.94
N ALA A 40 6.32 6.49 -14.29
CA ALA A 40 5.03 6.81 -14.90
C ALA A 40 4.14 7.64 -13.96
N LEU A 41 4.13 7.32 -12.65
CA LEU A 41 3.44 8.13 -11.65
C LEU A 41 4.04 9.55 -11.58
N LYS A 42 5.36 9.67 -11.60
CA LYS A 42 6.05 10.97 -11.66
C LYS A 42 5.71 11.75 -12.92
N ALA A 43 5.64 11.09 -14.08
CA ALA A 43 5.35 11.73 -15.35
C ALA A 43 3.96 12.37 -15.43
N VAL A 44 3.00 11.88 -14.65
CA VAL A 44 1.64 12.43 -14.57
C VAL A 44 1.45 13.47 -13.46
N TRP A 45 2.55 13.97 -12.84
CA TRP A 45 2.52 14.91 -11.71
C TRP A 45 1.63 16.14 -11.95
N HIS A 46 1.60 16.66 -13.18
CA HIS A 46 0.82 17.82 -13.60
C HIS A 46 -0.72 17.61 -13.51
N ARG A 47 -1.16 16.39 -13.24
CA ARG A 47 -2.57 16.03 -13.05
C ARG A 47 -3.01 16.07 -11.58
N GLY A 48 -2.07 16.12 -10.65
CA GLY A 48 -2.35 16.30 -9.23
C GLY A 48 -2.64 17.73 -8.85
N ALA A 49 -3.34 17.92 -7.76
CA ALA A 49 -3.42 19.21 -7.12
C ALA A 49 -2.30 19.36 -6.07
N VAL A 50 -1.83 20.57 -5.92
CA VAL A 50 -0.82 20.96 -4.95
C VAL A 50 -1.43 22.00 -4.03
N ASP A 51 -1.35 21.78 -2.71
CA ASP A 51 -1.84 22.74 -1.73
C ASP A 51 -0.98 24.03 -1.71
N ALA A 52 -1.44 25.05 -1.03
CA ALA A 52 -0.77 26.34 -0.93
C ALA A 52 0.65 26.28 -0.35
N ASP A 53 0.99 25.21 0.39
CA ASP A 53 2.34 24.98 0.92
C ASP A 53 3.36 24.49 -0.14
N GLY A 54 2.90 24.21 -1.36
CA GLY A 54 3.72 23.79 -2.49
C GLY A 54 4.27 22.36 -2.39
N LYS A 55 3.91 21.59 -1.36
CA LYS A 55 4.45 20.26 -1.05
C LYS A 55 3.40 19.22 -0.70
N THR A 56 2.24 19.64 -0.17
CA THR A 56 1.12 18.73 0.09
C THR A 56 0.41 18.43 -1.23
N GLY A 57 0.38 17.15 -1.59
CA GLY A 57 -0.41 16.67 -2.73
C GLY A 57 -1.82 16.26 -2.32
N ASP A 58 -2.70 16.11 -3.29
CA ASP A 58 -4.08 15.60 -3.09
C ASP A 58 -4.15 14.06 -3.07
N GLY A 59 -3.02 13.40 -3.10
CA GLY A 59 -2.85 11.97 -2.94
C GLY A 59 -2.17 11.30 -4.12
N ALA A 60 -1.26 10.38 -3.81
CA ALA A 60 -0.59 9.53 -4.78
C ALA A 60 -0.29 8.16 -4.19
N GLY A 61 -0.13 7.15 -5.05
CA GLY A 61 0.21 5.82 -4.57
C GLY A 61 0.53 4.83 -5.69
N ILE A 62 1.04 3.68 -5.25
CA ILE A 62 1.38 2.56 -6.10
C ILE A 62 0.92 1.24 -5.46
N HIS A 63 0.41 0.34 -6.27
CA HIS A 63 -0.02 -1.01 -5.92
C HIS A 63 0.83 -2.01 -6.69
N VAL A 64 1.57 -2.85 -5.98
CA VAL A 64 2.51 -3.83 -6.52
C VAL A 64 2.36 -5.17 -5.83
N GLU A 65 2.98 -6.21 -6.36
CA GLU A 65 3.03 -7.50 -5.66
C GLU A 65 3.90 -7.43 -4.42
N ILE A 66 3.63 -8.33 -3.47
CA ILE A 66 4.48 -8.54 -2.30
C ILE A 66 5.80 -9.18 -2.77
N PRO A 67 6.95 -8.49 -2.62
CA PRO A 67 8.26 -9.04 -2.93
C PRO A 67 8.71 -9.98 -1.81
N LYS A 68 8.65 -11.30 -2.05
CA LYS A 68 8.91 -12.33 -1.02
C LYS A 68 10.28 -12.16 -0.37
N ASP A 69 11.34 -12.07 -1.16
CA ASP A 69 12.73 -11.99 -0.65
C ASP A 69 12.95 -10.76 0.24
N PHE A 70 12.28 -9.66 -0.07
CA PHE A 70 12.30 -8.46 0.76
C PHE A 70 11.63 -8.73 2.12
N PHE A 71 10.46 -9.37 2.13
CA PHE A 71 9.70 -9.59 3.36
C PHE A 71 10.24 -10.75 4.21
N ILE A 72 10.95 -11.73 3.64
CA ILE A 72 11.65 -12.76 4.41
C ILE A 72 12.63 -12.12 5.40
N GLU A 73 13.49 -11.22 4.93
CA GLU A 73 14.40 -10.47 5.83
C GLU A 73 13.64 -9.68 6.90
N LYS A 74 12.47 -9.10 6.54
CA LYS A 74 11.70 -8.32 7.52
C LYS A 74 11.04 -9.22 8.57
N ILE A 75 10.70 -10.47 8.23
CA ILE A 75 10.25 -11.49 9.18
C ILE A 75 11.39 -11.86 10.14
N GLU A 76 12.58 -12.12 9.63
CA GLU A 76 13.75 -12.44 10.44
C GLU A 76 14.09 -11.34 11.45
N VAL A 77 13.95 -10.07 11.05
CA VAL A 77 14.16 -8.92 11.94
C VAL A 77 13.13 -8.89 13.09
N THR A 78 11.96 -9.50 12.94
CA THR A 78 10.99 -9.64 14.05
C THR A 78 11.35 -10.75 15.05
N GLY A 79 12.43 -11.48 14.81
CA GLY A 79 12.89 -12.59 15.67
C GLY A 79 12.22 -13.94 15.34
N HIS A 80 11.63 -14.07 14.17
CA HIS A 80 10.99 -15.30 13.70
C HIS A 80 11.75 -15.87 12.50
N ASP A 81 11.91 -17.19 12.48
CA ASP A 81 12.43 -17.88 11.30
C ASP A 81 11.33 -18.01 10.23
N TYR A 82 11.70 -17.76 8.99
CA TYR A 82 10.81 -18.01 7.86
C TYR A 82 10.73 -19.50 7.54
N ASP A 83 9.53 -20.04 7.57
CA ASP A 83 9.23 -21.47 7.45
C ASP A 83 8.67 -21.89 6.07
N ASN A 84 8.94 -21.11 5.03
CA ASN A 84 8.42 -21.29 3.67
C ASN A 84 6.88 -21.20 3.51
N SER A 85 6.17 -20.74 4.53
CA SER A 85 4.73 -20.44 4.44
C SER A 85 4.45 -19.27 3.51
N GLU A 86 3.21 -19.14 3.06
CA GLU A 86 2.79 -17.97 2.29
C GLU A 86 2.87 -16.70 3.15
N ILE A 87 3.57 -15.68 2.66
CA ILE A 87 3.73 -14.40 3.36
C ILE A 87 2.53 -13.52 3.09
N CYS A 88 1.84 -13.12 4.15
CA CYS A 88 0.76 -12.15 4.09
C CYS A 88 1.21 -10.83 4.74
N VAL A 89 0.86 -9.71 4.13
CA VAL A 89 1.25 -8.39 4.61
C VAL A 89 0.02 -7.49 4.72
N GLY A 90 -0.17 -6.90 5.89
CA GLY A 90 -1.12 -5.81 6.10
C GLY A 90 -0.40 -4.47 6.17
N MET A 91 -0.76 -3.51 5.32
CA MET A 91 -0.33 -2.11 5.40
C MET A 91 -1.42 -1.32 6.11
N ILE A 92 -1.08 -0.72 7.25
CA ILE A 92 -2.07 -0.15 8.17
C ILE A 92 -1.65 1.26 8.59
N PHE A 93 -2.61 2.17 8.59
CA PHE A 93 -2.50 3.51 9.16
C PHE A 93 -3.13 3.53 10.55
N LEU A 94 -2.37 4.02 11.53
CA LEU A 94 -2.80 4.16 12.92
C LEU A 94 -2.80 5.64 13.34
N PRO A 95 -3.53 6.00 14.40
CA PRO A 95 -3.43 7.32 15.03
C PRO A 95 -1.99 7.61 15.45
N ARG A 96 -1.37 8.69 14.94
CA ARG A 96 0.07 8.94 15.15
C ARG A 96 0.43 9.28 16.60
N ASN A 97 -0.41 10.07 17.29
CA ASN A 97 -0.10 10.64 18.59
C ASN A 97 -0.89 10.02 19.75
N ASP A 98 -1.64 8.94 19.47
CA ASP A 98 -2.44 8.25 20.47
C ASP A 98 -1.98 6.79 20.60
N TYR A 99 -0.96 6.58 21.43
CA TYR A 99 -0.38 5.27 21.68
C TYR A 99 -1.40 4.25 22.25
N SER A 100 -2.34 4.70 23.08
CA SER A 100 -3.38 3.84 23.62
C SER A 100 -4.28 3.29 22.51
N SER A 101 -4.73 4.15 21.61
CA SER A 101 -5.50 3.74 20.43
C SER A 101 -4.68 2.90 19.47
N GLN A 102 -3.37 3.16 19.29
CA GLN A 102 -2.50 2.29 18.49
C GLN A 102 -2.47 0.86 19.02
N GLU A 103 -2.23 0.67 20.31
CA GLU A 103 -2.19 -0.67 20.93
C GLU A 103 -3.55 -1.37 20.87
N ARG A 104 -4.65 -0.66 21.05
CA ARG A 104 -5.99 -1.21 20.87
C ARG A 104 -6.23 -1.67 19.42
N CYS A 105 -5.81 -0.88 18.44
CA CYS A 105 -5.90 -1.24 17.02
C CYS A 105 -5.08 -2.50 16.71
N LYS A 106 -3.83 -2.57 17.18
CA LYS A 106 -2.98 -3.77 17.02
C LYS A 106 -3.62 -4.99 17.65
N THR A 107 -4.12 -4.88 18.90
CA THR A 107 -4.81 -5.96 19.60
C THR A 107 -6.01 -6.50 18.81
N ILE A 108 -6.81 -5.62 18.19
CA ILE A 108 -7.93 -6.05 17.34
C ILE A 108 -7.43 -6.83 16.13
N VAL A 109 -6.41 -6.31 15.44
CA VAL A 109 -5.82 -6.97 14.27
C VAL A 109 -5.30 -8.36 14.66
N GLU A 110 -4.51 -8.46 15.72
CA GLU A 110 -3.94 -9.72 16.22
C GLU A 110 -5.03 -10.72 16.63
N SER A 111 -6.00 -10.25 17.38
CA SER A 111 -7.12 -11.09 17.85
C SER A 111 -7.92 -11.67 16.67
N GLU A 112 -8.23 -10.84 15.66
CA GLU A 112 -9.00 -11.31 14.52
C GLU A 112 -8.18 -12.18 13.57
N LEU A 113 -6.90 -11.90 13.37
CA LEU A 113 -6.01 -12.77 12.60
C LEU A 113 -5.92 -14.16 13.28
N THR A 114 -5.64 -14.20 14.58
CA THR A 114 -5.53 -15.45 15.34
C THR A 114 -6.83 -16.26 15.33
N LYS A 115 -7.99 -15.61 15.55
CA LYS A 115 -9.31 -16.28 15.50
C LYS A 115 -9.65 -16.85 14.14
N ASN A 116 -9.11 -16.25 13.08
CA ASN A 116 -9.30 -16.73 11.72
C ASN A 116 -8.16 -17.64 11.23
N ASN A 117 -7.43 -18.26 12.17
CA ASN A 117 -6.42 -19.27 11.89
C ASN A 117 -5.22 -18.75 11.07
N PHE A 118 -4.72 -17.55 11.44
CA PHE A 118 -3.45 -16.99 11.02
C PHE A 118 -2.49 -16.89 12.19
N SER A 119 -1.19 -17.03 11.93
CA SER A 119 -0.11 -16.75 12.88
C SER A 119 0.63 -15.48 12.47
N ILE A 120 0.99 -14.67 13.45
CA ILE A 120 1.64 -13.39 13.25
C ILE A 120 3.13 -13.57 13.47
N TYR A 121 3.94 -13.14 12.49
CA TYR A 121 5.38 -13.00 12.63
C TYR A 121 5.76 -11.75 13.43
N GLY A 122 5.02 -10.66 13.26
CA GLY A 122 5.27 -9.44 14.00
C GLY A 122 4.80 -8.17 13.30
N TRP A 123 5.13 -7.06 13.94
CA TRP A 123 4.86 -5.71 13.44
C TRP A 123 6.14 -5.05 12.98
N ARG A 124 6.02 -4.28 11.93
CA ARG A 124 7.12 -3.52 11.35
C ARG A 124 6.70 -2.09 11.14
N GLN A 125 7.48 -1.14 11.62
CA GLN A 125 7.34 0.25 11.23
C GLN A 125 7.85 0.42 9.80
N VAL A 126 7.06 1.04 8.94
CA VAL A 126 7.47 1.33 7.56
C VAL A 126 8.45 2.51 7.58
N PRO A 127 9.66 2.35 7.01
CA PRO A 127 10.60 3.45 6.97
C PRO A 127 10.14 4.52 5.98
N VAL A 128 9.83 5.70 6.51
CA VAL A 128 9.38 6.86 5.75
C VAL A 128 10.26 8.07 6.01
N ASN A 129 10.28 9.02 5.08
CA ASN A 129 10.94 10.31 5.23
C ASN A 129 9.92 11.45 5.32
N PRO A 130 9.48 11.84 6.52
CA PRO A 130 8.48 12.90 6.67
C PRO A 130 8.97 14.30 6.25
N LYS A 131 10.26 14.51 6.11
CA LYS A 131 10.85 15.82 5.78
C LYS A 131 10.45 16.33 4.40
N ILE A 132 10.01 15.45 3.52
CA ILE A 132 9.58 15.81 2.17
C ILE A 132 8.13 16.28 2.10
N LEU A 133 7.36 16.04 3.15
CA LEU A 133 5.94 16.40 3.22
C LEU A 133 5.74 17.90 3.38
N GLY A 134 4.65 18.40 2.84
CA GLY A 134 4.11 19.70 3.20
C GLY A 134 3.53 19.71 4.61
N GLU A 135 3.37 20.90 5.17
CA GLU A 135 2.93 21.05 6.57
C GLU A 135 1.60 20.36 6.85
N LYS A 136 0.62 20.53 5.98
CA LYS A 136 -0.72 19.95 6.11
C LYS A 136 -0.71 18.42 6.05
N ALA A 137 0.05 17.86 5.10
CA ALA A 137 0.24 16.42 4.99
C ALA A 137 0.96 15.85 6.23
N PHE A 138 1.96 16.57 6.76
CA PHE A 138 2.69 16.17 7.95
C PHE A 138 1.84 16.19 9.21
N GLN A 139 1.02 17.24 9.41
CA GLN A 139 0.12 17.34 10.56
C GLN A 139 -0.90 16.21 10.63
N THR A 140 -1.38 15.73 9.48
CA THR A 140 -2.36 14.66 9.38
C THR A 140 -1.77 13.28 9.10
N MET A 141 -0.43 13.17 9.03
CA MET A 141 0.26 11.91 8.73
C MET A 141 -0.05 10.85 9.81
N PRO A 142 -0.51 9.66 9.42
CA PRO A 142 -0.69 8.55 10.35
C PRO A 142 0.64 7.92 10.75
N GLU A 143 0.61 7.10 11.79
CA GLU A 143 1.64 6.09 11.99
C GLU A 143 1.46 4.98 10.97
N ILE A 144 2.52 4.68 10.20
CA ILE A 144 2.46 3.74 9.08
C ILE A 144 3.19 2.46 9.46
N ILE A 145 2.43 1.38 9.62
CA ILE A 145 2.96 0.09 10.06
C ILE A 145 2.53 -1.06 9.15
N GLN A 146 3.26 -2.15 9.25
CA GLN A 146 2.92 -3.41 8.60
C GLN A 146 2.78 -4.52 9.63
N VAL A 147 1.74 -5.35 9.48
CA VAL A 147 1.64 -6.65 10.15
C VAL A 147 2.08 -7.73 9.17
N LEU A 148 3.03 -8.56 9.59
CA LEU A 148 3.54 -9.70 8.84
C LEU A 148 2.93 -10.97 9.44
N PHE A 149 2.28 -11.78 8.63
CA PHE A 149 1.55 -12.96 9.12
C PHE A 149 1.49 -14.06 8.05
N LYS A 150 1.07 -15.24 8.46
CA LYS A 150 0.93 -16.43 7.61
C LYS A 150 -0.37 -17.19 7.90
N PRO A 151 -0.90 -17.96 6.93
CA PRO A 151 -1.95 -18.93 7.22
C PRO A 151 -1.37 -20.11 8.03
N ASN A 152 -2.15 -20.63 8.99
CA ASN A 152 -1.77 -21.86 9.70
C ASN A 152 -2.05 -23.12 8.86
N ASP A 153 -3.00 -23.03 7.92
CA ASP A 153 -3.27 -24.09 6.94
C ASP A 153 -2.47 -23.81 5.66
N GLN A 154 -1.39 -24.55 5.49
CA GLN A 154 -0.51 -24.43 4.33
C GLN A 154 -1.09 -25.04 3.04
N ASN A 155 -2.15 -25.82 3.13
CA ASN A 155 -2.83 -26.43 1.98
C ASN A 155 -3.97 -25.56 1.44
N LEU A 156 -4.17 -24.38 2.02
CA LEU A 156 -5.23 -23.48 1.59
C LEU A 156 -4.96 -22.95 0.17
N LEU A 157 -5.87 -23.24 -0.77
CA LEU A 157 -5.76 -22.72 -2.12
C LEU A 157 -5.70 -21.18 -2.09
N GLU A 158 -4.87 -20.60 -2.94
CA GLU A 158 -4.61 -19.15 -3.01
C GLU A 158 -5.88 -18.29 -3.04
N LYS A 159 -6.89 -18.71 -3.84
CA LYS A 159 -8.18 -18.01 -3.91
C LYS A 159 -8.94 -18.02 -2.57
N ASN A 160 -8.89 -19.12 -1.85
CA ASN A 160 -9.54 -19.27 -0.56
C ASN A 160 -8.79 -18.49 0.52
N LEU A 161 -7.46 -18.42 0.44
CA LEU A 161 -6.62 -17.61 1.32
C LEU A 161 -6.99 -16.13 1.21
N GLU A 162 -7.04 -15.59 0.00
CA GLU A 162 -7.40 -14.19 -0.23
C GLU A 162 -8.82 -13.85 0.25
N ARG A 163 -9.78 -14.76 0.03
CA ARG A 163 -11.14 -14.62 0.57
C ARG A 163 -11.14 -14.58 2.09
N LYS A 164 -10.42 -15.49 2.74
CA LYS A 164 -10.32 -15.56 4.20
C LYS A 164 -9.65 -14.32 4.79
N ILE A 165 -8.61 -13.80 4.14
CA ILE A 165 -7.97 -12.53 4.49
C ILE A 165 -8.98 -11.38 4.38
N TYR A 166 -9.75 -11.31 3.29
CA TYR A 166 -10.78 -10.29 3.11
C TYR A 166 -11.87 -10.35 4.19
N GLU A 167 -12.37 -11.54 4.51
CA GLU A 167 -13.37 -11.74 5.58
C GLU A 167 -12.81 -11.32 6.95
N THR A 168 -11.54 -11.64 7.21
CA THR A 168 -10.85 -11.21 8.44
C THR A 168 -10.68 -9.69 8.49
N ARG A 169 -10.31 -9.07 7.37
CA ARG A 169 -10.25 -7.61 7.24
C ARG A 169 -11.57 -6.96 7.63
N LYS A 170 -12.69 -7.47 7.13
CA LYS A 170 -14.01 -6.92 7.43
C LYS A 170 -14.37 -7.04 8.91
N LYS A 171 -13.98 -8.13 9.57
CA LYS A 171 -14.17 -8.28 11.03
C LYS A 171 -13.34 -7.27 11.82
N ILE A 172 -12.08 -7.03 11.39
CA ILE A 172 -11.20 -6.01 11.99
C ILE A 172 -11.81 -4.61 11.83
N GLU A 173 -12.22 -4.25 10.60
CA GLU A 173 -12.80 -2.94 10.30
C GLU A 173 -14.09 -2.70 11.12
N ASN A 174 -14.98 -3.69 11.20
CA ASN A 174 -16.22 -3.61 11.98
C ASN A 174 -15.93 -3.41 13.47
N LYS A 175 -15.00 -4.16 14.05
CA LYS A 175 -14.62 -3.99 15.46
C LYS A 175 -14.01 -2.63 15.75
N ALA A 176 -13.14 -2.14 14.88
CA ALA A 176 -12.56 -0.82 15.02
C ALA A 176 -13.66 0.27 14.98
N PHE A 177 -14.63 0.11 14.10
CA PHE A 177 -15.80 1.01 14.03
C PHE A 177 -16.66 0.95 15.30
N GLU A 178 -17.00 -0.24 15.79
CA GLU A 178 -17.79 -0.43 17.03
C GLU A 178 -17.10 0.20 18.27
N LEU A 179 -15.77 0.20 18.29
CA LEU A 179 -14.98 0.79 19.35
C LEU A 179 -14.61 2.26 19.12
N SER A 180 -15.17 2.87 18.06
CA SER A 180 -14.93 4.27 17.67
C SER A 180 -13.44 4.62 17.54
N LEU A 181 -12.65 3.68 17.01
CA LEU A 181 -11.23 3.88 16.75
C LEU A 181 -11.05 4.68 15.46
N ASN A 182 -11.20 5.98 15.59
CA ASN A 182 -11.00 6.92 14.51
C ASN A 182 -9.52 6.91 14.06
N ASN A 183 -9.29 7.20 12.76
CA ASN A 183 -7.96 7.21 12.16
C ASN A 183 -7.26 5.82 12.10
N PHE A 184 -8.00 4.72 12.29
CA PHE A 184 -7.56 3.38 11.93
C PHE A 184 -7.97 3.08 10.48
N TYR A 185 -7.01 2.67 9.66
CA TYR A 185 -7.31 2.35 8.26
C TYR A 185 -6.38 1.27 7.71
N ILE A 186 -6.95 0.25 7.09
CA ILE A 186 -6.19 -0.80 6.40
C ILE A 186 -6.06 -0.41 4.92
N CYS A 187 -4.86 0.00 4.49
CA CYS A 187 -4.58 0.32 3.08
C CYS A 187 -4.70 -0.94 2.21
N SER A 188 -4.00 -1.98 2.62
CA SER A 188 -4.06 -3.31 2.00
C SER A 188 -3.79 -4.38 3.05
N ILE A 189 -4.36 -5.56 2.85
CA ILE A 189 -4.03 -6.79 3.58
C ILE A 189 -4.24 -7.95 2.62
N SER A 190 -3.17 -8.71 2.31
CA SER A 190 -3.17 -9.68 1.22
C SER A 190 -1.96 -10.59 1.31
N SER A 191 -2.03 -11.75 0.65
CA SER A 191 -0.86 -12.60 0.35
C SER A 191 -0.23 -12.27 -1.01
N LYS A 192 -0.89 -11.42 -1.82
CA LYS A 192 -0.49 -11.16 -3.22
C LYS A 192 0.13 -9.79 -3.42
N SER A 193 -0.43 -8.76 -2.82
CA SER A 193 -0.14 -7.39 -3.20
C SER A 193 -0.16 -6.42 -2.03
N ILE A 194 0.55 -5.31 -2.20
CA ILE A 194 0.69 -4.27 -1.20
C ILE A 194 0.50 -2.89 -1.85
N ILE A 195 -0.07 -1.95 -1.09
CA ILE A 195 -0.34 -0.59 -1.53
C ILE A 195 0.44 0.40 -0.67
N TYR A 196 1.24 1.23 -1.32
CA TYR A 196 1.91 2.39 -0.76
C TYR A 196 1.20 3.64 -1.25
N LYS A 197 0.65 4.45 -0.36
CA LYS A 197 -0.12 5.65 -0.70
C LYS A 197 -0.07 6.71 0.37
N GLY A 198 -0.34 7.97 0.02
CA GLY A 198 -0.36 9.06 0.99
C GLY A 198 -0.59 10.43 0.37
N LEU A 199 -0.55 11.47 1.20
CA LEU A 199 -0.73 12.87 0.82
C LEU A 199 0.62 13.53 0.50
N TYR A 200 1.25 13.13 -0.56
CA TYR A 200 2.49 13.70 -1.09
C TYR A 200 2.35 13.92 -2.60
N LEU A 201 3.26 14.70 -3.16
CA LEU A 201 3.35 14.85 -4.61
C LEU A 201 3.81 13.52 -5.24
N ALA A 202 3.26 13.16 -6.37
CA ALA A 202 3.58 11.92 -7.08
C ALA A 202 5.08 11.67 -7.25
N GLU A 203 5.83 12.74 -7.52
CA GLU A 203 7.30 12.71 -7.69
C GLU A 203 8.04 12.27 -6.42
N SER A 204 7.41 12.42 -5.25
CA SER A 204 8.02 12.16 -3.95
C SER A 204 7.77 10.73 -3.40
N ILE A 205 7.03 9.88 -4.10
CA ILE A 205 6.61 8.57 -3.57
C ILE A 205 7.78 7.71 -3.09
N SER A 206 8.85 7.58 -3.87
CA SER A 206 10.03 6.78 -3.52
C SER A 206 10.94 7.50 -2.52
N ASP A 207 10.84 8.81 -2.38
CA ASP A 207 11.57 9.58 -1.39
C ASP A 207 10.86 9.55 -0.03
N PHE A 208 9.54 9.37 -0.04
CA PHE A 208 8.76 9.16 1.17
C PHE A 208 8.86 7.72 1.66
N TYR A 209 8.51 6.73 0.84
CA TYR A 209 8.58 5.32 1.18
C TYR A 209 9.93 4.72 0.79
N LEU A 210 10.83 4.57 1.77
CA LEU A 210 12.19 4.10 1.50
C LEU A 210 12.25 2.65 1.04
N ASP A 211 11.25 1.82 1.39
CA ASP A 211 11.10 0.45 0.91
C ASP A 211 11.11 0.37 -0.63
N LEU A 212 10.49 1.35 -1.29
CA LEU A 212 10.42 1.38 -2.75
C LEU A 212 11.76 1.59 -3.45
N LYS A 213 12.83 1.92 -2.71
CA LYS A 213 14.20 2.01 -3.22
C LYS A 213 14.97 0.70 -3.16
N ASP A 214 14.49 -0.30 -2.41
CA ASP A 214 15.17 -1.59 -2.30
C ASP A 214 15.11 -2.35 -3.63
N LYS A 215 16.27 -2.87 -4.07
CA LYS A 215 16.38 -3.60 -5.33
C LYS A 215 15.59 -4.91 -5.36
N ARG A 216 15.28 -5.49 -4.20
CA ARG A 216 14.46 -6.69 -4.04
C ARG A 216 12.96 -6.40 -4.17
N PHE A 217 12.59 -5.13 -4.24
CA PHE A 217 11.20 -4.73 -4.48
C PHE A 217 10.87 -4.95 -5.96
N VAL A 218 10.42 -6.17 -6.27
CA VAL A 218 10.13 -6.68 -7.62
C VAL A 218 8.65 -6.98 -7.77
N SER A 219 8.10 -6.81 -8.97
CA SER A 219 6.69 -7.09 -9.27
C SER A 219 6.51 -7.47 -10.73
N ARG A 220 5.42 -8.17 -11.06
CA ARG A 220 4.96 -8.39 -12.43
C ARG A 220 4.15 -7.22 -12.97
N TYR A 221 3.58 -6.41 -12.09
CA TYR A 221 2.79 -5.24 -12.44
C TYR A 221 2.96 -4.12 -11.41
N ALA A 222 2.69 -2.91 -11.84
CA ALA A 222 2.55 -1.74 -10.98
C ALA A 222 1.31 -0.97 -11.43
N ILE A 223 0.34 -0.82 -10.52
CA ILE A 223 -0.80 0.06 -10.73
C ILE A 223 -0.52 1.33 -9.95
N PHE A 224 -0.54 2.47 -10.59
CA PHE A 224 -0.31 3.75 -9.94
C PHE A 224 -1.50 4.67 -10.09
N HIS A 225 -1.65 5.56 -9.15
CA HIS A 225 -2.69 6.56 -9.16
C HIS A 225 -2.18 7.86 -8.57
N GLN A 226 -2.54 8.96 -9.23
CA GLN A 226 -2.34 10.31 -8.73
C GLN A 226 -3.69 11.00 -8.64
N ARG A 227 -3.88 11.77 -7.56
CA ARG A 227 -5.08 12.52 -7.24
C ARG A 227 -6.20 11.66 -6.68
N PHE A 228 -6.82 12.16 -5.60
CA PHE A 228 -7.97 11.50 -4.98
C PHE A 228 -9.27 11.88 -5.69
N SER A 229 -9.60 13.15 -5.73
CA SER A 229 -10.85 13.69 -6.29
C SER A 229 -10.71 15.18 -6.56
N THR A 230 -11.54 15.71 -7.45
CA THR A 230 -11.62 17.14 -7.71
C THR A 230 -12.50 17.89 -6.72
N ASN A 231 -13.41 17.20 -6.04
CA ASN A 231 -14.49 17.82 -5.28
C ASN A 231 -14.50 17.48 -3.79
N THR A 232 -13.57 16.64 -3.32
CA THR A 232 -13.51 16.16 -1.93
C THR A 232 -12.16 16.49 -1.31
N ALA A 233 -12.15 16.93 -0.05
CA ALA A 233 -10.91 17.17 0.68
C ALA A 233 -10.08 15.90 0.78
N PRO A 234 -8.79 15.94 0.39
CA PRO A 234 -7.95 14.77 0.42
C PRO A 234 -7.62 14.35 1.86
N SER A 235 -7.47 13.06 2.07
CA SER A 235 -6.97 12.48 3.32
C SER A 235 -6.05 11.29 3.05
N TRP A 236 -5.22 10.92 4.01
CA TRP A 236 -4.30 9.79 3.90
C TRP A 236 -5.01 8.48 3.53
N SER A 237 -6.16 8.21 4.14
CA SER A 237 -6.95 7.00 3.88
C SER A 237 -7.60 7.00 2.51
N LEU A 238 -7.97 8.16 2.00
CA LEU A 238 -8.66 8.33 0.71
C LEU A 238 -7.71 8.43 -0.48
N ALA A 239 -6.39 8.65 -0.28
CA ALA A 239 -5.42 8.56 -1.35
C ALA A 239 -5.54 7.19 -2.07
N GLN A 240 -5.35 7.18 -3.39
CA GLN A 240 -5.46 5.99 -4.23
C GLN A 240 -4.07 5.46 -4.60
N PRO A 241 -3.93 4.22 -5.12
CA PRO A 241 -4.99 3.32 -5.53
C PRO A 241 -5.64 2.57 -4.36
N PHE A 242 -6.86 2.09 -4.58
CA PHE A 242 -7.49 1.06 -3.77
C PHE A 242 -7.26 -0.32 -4.39
N ARG A 243 -7.33 -1.39 -3.59
CA ARG A 243 -7.08 -2.75 -4.09
C ARG A 243 -8.11 -3.21 -5.13
N ALA A 244 -9.36 -2.90 -4.89
CA ALA A 244 -10.47 -3.35 -5.73
C ALA A 244 -11.58 -2.30 -5.72
N ILE A 245 -11.47 -1.32 -6.60
CA ILE A 245 -12.52 -0.36 -6.88
C ILE A 245 -12.53 -0.11 -8.39
N ALA A 246 -13.70 -0.05 -8.95
CA ALA A 246 -13.92 0.40 -10.32
C ALA A 246 -14.93 1.55 -10.30
N HIS A 247 -14.57 2.64 -10.94
CA HIS A 247 -15.36 3.85 -10.93
C HIS A 247 -15.12 4.64 -12.23
N ASN A 248 -16.17 5.06 -12.89
CA ASN A 248 -16.09 5.75 -14.17
C ASN A 248 -16.50 7.22 -14.10
N GLY A 249 -16.62 7.77 -12.94
CA GLY A 249 -17.04 9.14 -12.70
C GLY A 249 -16.80 9.56 -11.26
N GLU A 250 -17.12 10.75 -10.97
CA GLU A 250 -16.91 11.41 -9.67
C GLU A 250 -18.17 11.33 -8.80
#